data_bdcb2ac18368dda81a653f2e1aad6b92
#
_entry.id   bdcb2ac18368dda81a653f2e1aad6b92
#
_cell.length_a   1.000
_cell.length_b   1.000
_cell.length_c   1.000
_cell.angle_alpha   90.00
_cell.angle_beta   90.00
_cell.angle_gamma   90.00
#
_symmetry.space_group_name_H-M   'P 1'
#
loop_
_entity.id
_entity.type
_entity.pdbx_description
1 polymer ?
#
loop_
_entity_poly.entity_id
_entity_poly.type
_entity_poly.pdbx_seq_one_letter_code
_entity_poly.pdbx_strand_id
1 'polypeptide(L)'
;MNPAEDQSGGGTIGAGARQQQLNDVYKKVSWRLLPFLLLCYFFAYLDRVNIGFAKLQMQQELGFSDAVYGMAAGIFFLGYVMFEVPSNLMLEKVGARKTITRIMILWGITSMSMLFVNSPTTFYVLRFMLGVFEAGFAPGMIFYLTYWYSGERMARVMAFVMLAGPLGGMLGAPVSTHIMTVAHGLHGMSGWQWVFLIEGLPTVILGIITFFYLTDHPTQAKWLNDSEKALLANEIQHHQAASTHSGFGAVLKDPWVYFMAFAYFTIISGIYAIGFWLPSLIKSSGIDNLNTIGWLSAIPYLLSAVFMIVFAKTSDKMQERKWHSV
;
A
#
# COMPACT_ATOMS: atom_id res chain seq x y z
N MET A 1 66.12 -3.55 -0.41
CA MET A 1 64.99 -3.36 -1.35
C MET A 1 63.94 -4.40 -0.97
N ASN A 2 62.85 -3.97 -0.42
CA ASN A 2 61.82 -4.80 0.13
C ASN A 2 60.61 -4.81 -0.85
N PRO A 3 60.16 -5.93 -1.43
CA PRO A 3 59.07 -5.98 -2.39
C PRO A 3 57.74 -6.30 -1.68
N ALA A 4 57.24 -5.35 -0.90
CA ALA A 4 55.99 -5.56 -0.12
C ALA A 4 55.01 -4.40 -0.19
N GLU A 5 54.99 -3.55 -1.25
CA GLU A 5 54.14 -2.36 -1.30
C GLU A 5 53.19 -2.24 -2.53
N ASP A 6 52.91 -3.34 -3.26
CA ASP A 6 52.06 -3.20 -4.45
C ASP A 6 50.90 -4.21 -4.54
N GLN A 7 50.19 -4.50 -3.43
CA GLN A 7 48.95 -5.31 -3.48
C GLN A 7 47.69 -4.64 -2.94
N SER A 8 47.74 -3.39 -2.49
CA SER A 8 46.56 -2.71 -1.92
C SER A 8 45.69 -1.93 -2.94
N GLY A 9 46.19 -1.63 -4.11
CA GLY A 9 45.46 -0.82 -5.12
C GLY A 9 44.45 -1.58 -5.96
N GLY A 10 44.65 -2.87 -6.22
CA GLY A 10 43.79 -3.67 -7.08
C GLY A 10 42.44 -4.06 -6.48
N GLY A 11 42.38 -4.26 -5.15
CA GLY A 11 41.17 -4.68 -4.43
C GLY A 11 40.14 -3.58 -4.30
N THR A 12 40.53 -2.35 -4.11
CA THR A 12 39.63 -1.19 -3.94
C THR A 12 38.97 -0.74 -5.24
N ILE A 13 39.69 -0.81 -6.37
CA ILE A 13 39.14 -0.48 -7.72
C ILE A 13 38.09 -1.54 -8.11
N GLY A 14 38.35 -2.80 -7.84
CA GLY A 14 37.39 -3.89 -8.10
C GLY A 14 36.12 -3.80 -7.23
N ALA A 15 36.25 -3.42 -5.96
CA ALA A 15 35.11 -3.24 -5.04
C ALA A 15 34.23 -2.05 -5.45
N GLY A 16 34.84 -0.92 -5.85
CA GLY A 16 34.10 0.25 -6.33
C GLY A 16 33.34 -0.04 -7.62
N ALA A 17 33.96 -0.71 -8.58
CA ALA A 17 33.32 -1.10 -9.84
C ALA A 17 32.14 -2.06 -9.60
N ARG A 18 32.30 -3.04 -8.71
CA ARG A 18 31.21 -3.95 -8.32
C ARG A 18 30.05 -3.21 -7.67
N GLN A 19 30.32 -2.27 -6.77
CA GLN A 19 29.30 -1.45 -6.12
C GLN A 19 28.54 -0.58 -7.12
N GLN A 20 29.23 -0.01 -8.11
CA GLN A 20 28.61 0.76 -9.18
C GLN A 20 27.68 -0.13 -10.03
N GLN A 21 28.14 -1.31 -10.45
CA GLN A 21 27.31 -2.26 -11.19
C GLN A 21 26.06 -2.67 -10.38
N LEU A 22 26.21 -2.95 -9.09
CA LEU A 22 25.09 -3.27 -8.21
C LEU A 22 24.07 -2.13 -8.12
N ASN A 23 24.53 -0.88 -8.04
CA ASN A 23 23.66 0.29 -8.05
C ASN A 23 22.89 0.44 -9.36
N ASP A 24 23.52 0.17 -10.51
CA ASP A 24 22.89 0.22 -11.82
C ASP A 24 21.81 -0.87 -11.97
N VAL A 25 22.09 -2.09 -11.46
CA VAL A 25 21.11 -3.16 -11.43
C VAL A 25 19.91 -2.79 -10.54
N TYR A 26 20.16 -2.26 -9.35
CA TYR A 26 19.07 -1.80 -8.47
C TYR A 26 18.25 -0.65 -9.07
N LYS A 27 18.89 0.25 -9.81
CA LYS A 27 18.19 1.30 -10.54
C LYS A 27 17.22 0.71 -11.57
N LYS A 28 17.68 -0.31 -12.33
CA LYS A 28 16.87 -1.03 -13.33
C LYS A 28 15.70 -1.76 -12.66
N VAL A 29 15.94 -2.46 -11.54
CA VAL A 29 14.91 -3.14 -10.74
C VAL A 29 13.89 -2.13 -10.21
N SER A 30 14.35 -1.03 -9.63
CA SER A 30 13.50 0.00 -9.04
C SER A 30 12.59 0.66 -10.09
N TRP A 31 13.12 1.04 -11.24
CA TRP A 31 12.30 1.62 -12.31
C TRP A 31 11.28 0.65 -12.88
N ARG A 32 11.57 -0.66 -12.81
CA ARG A 32 10.62 -1.66 -13.28
C ARG A 32 9.54 -1.98 -12.26
N LEU A 33 9.89 -2.15 -11.00
CA LEU A 33 8.94 -2.65 -9.99
C LEU A 33 8.22 -1.54 -9.23
N LEU A 34 8.95 -0.50 -8.78
CA LEU A 34 8.39 0.45 -7.81
C LEU A 34 7.25 1.32 -8.38
N PRO A 35 7.31 1.86 -9.61
CA PRO A 35 6.19 2.65 -10.14
C PRO A 35 4.91 1.82 -10.29
N PHE A 36 5.05 0.56 -10.69
CA PHE A 36 3.91 -0.34 -10.82
C PHE A 36 3.31 -0.70 -9.47
N LEU A 37 4.15 -1.06 -8.49
CA LEU A 37 3.68 -1.38 -7.14
C LEU A 37 3.09 -0.14 -6.43
N LEU A 38 3.68 1.04 -6.64
CA LEU A 38 3.13 2.30 -6.16
C LEU A 38 1.73 2.54 -6.74
N LEU A 39 1.54 2.30 -8.04
CA LEU A 39 0.24 2.44 -8.70
C LEU A 39 -0.79 1.44 -8.15
N CYS A 40 -0.40 0.18 -7.96
CA CYS A 40 -1.29 -0.82 -7.33
C CYS A 40 -1.69 -0.39 -5.91
N TYR A 41 -0.74 0.13 -5.12
CA TYR A 41 -1.00 0.54 -3.76
C TYR A 41 -1.77 1.87 -3.67
N PHE A 42 -1.59 2.75 -4.66
CA PHE A 42 -2.39 3.95 -4.82
C PHE A 42 -3.88 3.62 -4.96
N PHE A 43 -4.25 2.68 -5.85
CA PHE A 43 -5.64 2.24 -6.01
C PHE A 43 -6.17 1.53 -4.75
N ALA A 44 -5.31 0.84 -4.00
CA ALA A 44 -5.68 0.29 -2.70
C ALA A 44 -6.11 1.36 -1.70
N TYR A 45 -5.36 2.46 -1.62
CA TYR A 45 -5.73 3.58 -0.74
C TYR A 45 -6.95 4.35 -1.24
N LEU A 46 -7.08 4.52 -2.56
CA LEU A 46 -8.23 5.18 -3.17
C LEU A 46 -9.53 4.42 -2.81
N ASP A 47 -9.53 3.10 -2.96
CA ASP A 47 -10.66 2.23 -2.62
C ASP A 47 -11.00 2.25 -1.11
N ARG A 48 -10.01 2.50 -0.24
CA ARG A 48 -10.25 2.63 1.21
C ARG A 48 -10.89 3.94 1.60
N VAL A 49 -10.58 5.04 0.93
CA VAL A 49 -11.12 6.36 1.28
C VAL A 49 -12.41 6.69 0.55
N ASN A 50 -12.69 6.08 -0.61
CA ASN A 50 -13.88 6.37 -1.42
C ASN A 50 -15.20 6.15 -0.67
N ILE A 51 -15.25 5.18 0.26
CA ILE A 51 -16.43 4.90 1.09
C ILE A 51 -16.81 6.11 1.97
N GLY A 52 -15.83 6.92 2.41
CA GLY A 52 -16.08 8.14 3.16
C GLY A 52 -16.83 9.20 2.35
N PHE A 53 -16.56 9.27 1.04
CA PHE A 53 -17.26 10.16 0.12
C PHE A 53 -18.61 9.56 -0.31
N ALA A 54 -18.63 8.27 -0.70
CA ALA A 54 -19.86 7.57 -1.06
C ALA A 54 -20.93 7.66 0.03
N LYS A 55 -20.52 7.63 1.31
CA LYS A 55 -21.39 7.82 2.48
C LYS A 55 -22.29 9.05 2.34
N LEU A 56 -21.77 10.16 1.81
CA LEU A 56 -22.49 11.44 1.72
C LEU A 56 -23.79 11.36 0.91
N GLN A 57 -23.86 10.45 -0.09
CA GLN A 57 -25.05 10.16 -0.87
C GLN A 57 -25.76 8.89 -0.41
N MET A 58 -25.04 7.81 -0.14
CA MET A 58 -25.59 6.52 0.30
C MET A 58 -26.49 6.65 1.52
N GLN A 59 -26.08 7.43 2.53
CA GLN A 59 -26.88 7.60 3.74
C GLN A 59 -28.23 8.26 3.46
N GLN A 60 -28.26 9.24 2.57
CA GLN A 60 -29.48 9.96 2.20
C GLN A 60 -30.39 9.08 1.34
N GLU A 61 -29.86 8.39 0.36
CA GLU A 61 -30.61 7.59 -0.62
C GLU A 61 -31.12 6.26 -0.03
N LEU A 62 -30.28 5.59 0.80
CA LEU A 62 -30.61 4.27 1.36
C LEU A 62 -31.16 4.35 2.80
N GLY A 63 -31.23 5.57 3.38
CA GLY A 63 -31.68 5.76 4.76
C GLY A 63 -30.75 5.13 5.82
N PHE A 64 -29.45 4.99 5.52
CA PHE A 64 -28.49 4.39 6.44
C PHE A 64 -28.10 5.36 7.56
N SER A 65 -28.11 4.87 8.79
CA SER A 65 -27.61 5.63 9.96
C SER A 65 -26.10 5.62 10.01
N ASP A 66 -25.53 6.52 10.81
CA ASP A 66 -24.09 6.51 11.13
C ASP A 66 -23.65 5.21 11.80
N ALA A 67 -24.53 4.55 12.57
CA ALA A 67 -24.25 3.25 13.16
C ALA A 67 -24.11 2.15 12.10
N VAL A 68 -24.96 2.12 11.07
CA VAL A 68 -24.84 1.19 9.93
C VAL A 68 -23.52 1.41 9.20
N TYR A 69 -23.16 2.66 8.94
CA TYR A 69 -21.90 2.98 8.29
C TYR A 69 -20.68 2.57 9.14
N GLY A 70 -20.68 2.93 10.43
CA GLY A 70 -19.59 2.57 11.34
C GLY A 70 -19.43 1.06 11.48
N MET A 71 -20.54 0.29 11.55
CA MET A 71 -20.51 -1.17 11.56
C MET A 71 -19.91 -1.73 10.26
N ALA A 72 -20.30 -1.21 9.10
CA ALA A 72 -19.76 -1.64 7.81
C ALA A 72 -18.26 -1.33 7.68
N ALA A 73 -17.80 -0.18 8.21
CA ALA A 73 -16.39 0.16 8.28
C ALA A 73 -15.62 -0.81 9.20
N GLY A 74 -16.18 -1.18 10.36
CA GLY A 74 -15.56 -2.14 11.29
C GLY A 74 -15.51 -3.57 10.77
N ILE A 75 -16.57 -4.05 10.13
CA ILE A 75 -16.67 -5.40 9.57
C ILE A 75 -15.59 -5.64 8.48
N PHE A 76 -15.23 -4.62 7.72
CA PHE A 76 -14.11 -4.69 6.79
C PHE A 76 -12.82 -5.14 7.48
N PHE A 77 -12.47 -4.50 8.60
CA PHE A 77 -11.26 -4.85 9.35
C PHE A 77 -11.33 -6.24 9.97
N LEU A 78 -12.50 -6.70 10.37
CA LEU A 78 -12.69 -8.07 10.86
C LEU A 78 -12.29 -9.08 9.76
N GLY A 79 -12.82 -8.93 8.55
CA GLY A 79 -12.44 -9.75 7.41
C GLY A 79 -10.95 -9.65 7.08
N TYR A 80 -10.40 -8.43 7.10
CA TYR A 80 -9.00 -8.16 6.81
C TYR A 80 -8.06 -8.90 7.78
N VAL A 81 -8.24 -8.72 9.09
CA VAL A 81 -7.39 -9.33 10.14
C VAL A 81 -7.48 -10.86 10.13
N MET A 82 -8.69 -11.42 9.94
CA MET A 82 -8.87 -12.88 9.90
C MET A 82 -8.14 -13.54 8.73
N PHE A 83 -8.03 -12.87 7.60
CA PHE A 83 -7.47 -13.46 6.38
C PHE A 83 -6.07 -12.93 6.01
N GLU A 84 -5.51 -11.98 6.74
CA GLU A 84 -4.17 -11.44 6.49
C GLU A 84 -3.09 -12.51 6.58
N VAL A 85 -3.04 -13.27 7.68
CA VAL A 85 -2.05 -14.33 7.87
C VAL A 85 -2.24 -15.48 6.87
N PRO A 86 -3.44 -16.06 6.68
CA PRO A 86 -3.69 -17.07 5.65
C PRO A 86 -3.28 -16.62 4.24
N SER A 87 -3.55 -15.38 3.89
CA SER A 87 -3.21 -14.83 2.58
C SER A 87 -1.70 -14.74 2.36
N ASN A 88 -0.94 -14.33 3.39
CA ASN A 88 0.52 -14.26 3.33
C ASN A 88 1.18 -15.64 3.29
N LEU A 89 0.67 -16.61 4.04
CA LEU A 89 1.12 -18.01 3.94
C LEU A 89 0.87 -18.59 2.54
N MET A 90 -0.23 -18.18 1.90
CA MET A 90 -0.50 -18.57 0.52
C MET A 90 0.48 -17.91 -0.45
N LEU A 91 0.89 -16.66 -0.21
CA LEU A 91 1.88 -15.96 -1.03
C LEU A 91 3.23 -16.69 -1.01
N GLU A 92 3.67 -17.16 0.13
CA GLU A 92 4.90 -17.94 0.28
C GLU A 92 4.85 -19.25 -0.52
N LYS A 93 3.72 -19.96 -0.50
CA LYS A 93 3.54 -21.26 -1.17
C LYS A 93 3.29 -21.17 -2.67
N VAL A 94 2.52 -20.20 -3.12
CA VAL A 94 1.99 -20.10 -4.50
C VAL A 94 2.78 -19.10 -5.34
N GLY A 95 3.51 -18.19 -4.69
CA GLY A 95 4.25 -17.08 -5.28
C GLY A 95 3.48 -15.76 -5.24
N ALA A 96 4.25 -14.66 -5.24
CA ALA A 96 3.71 -13.31 -5.11
C ALA A 96 2.85 -12.91 -6.30
N ARG A 97 3.30 -13.21 -7.53
CA ARG A 97 2.60 -12.87 -8.77
C ARG A 97 1.16 -13.37 -8.77
N LYS A 98 0.95 -14.66 -8.53
CA LYS A 98 -0.39 -15.27 -8.54
C LYS A 98 -1.24 -14.78 -7.37
N THR A 99 -0.65 -14.62 -6.20
CA THR A 99 -1.36 -14.21 -4.99
C THR A 99 -1.80 -12.75 -5.08
N ILE A 100 -0.94 -11.83 -5.48
CA ILE A 100 -1.28 -10.40 -5.67
C ILE A 100 -2.32 -10.24 -6.77
N THR A 101 -2.17 -10.97 -7.90
CA THR A 101 -3.18 -11.00 -8.97
C THR A 101 -4.56 -11.39 -8.44
N ARG A 102 -4.65 -12.51 -7.71
CA ARG A 102 -5.90 -12.98 -7.11
C ARG A 102 -6.50 -11.93 -6.17
N ILE A 103 -5.69 -11.38 -5.28
CA ILE A 103 -6.12 -10.35 -4.32
C ILE A 103 -6.71 -9.17 -5.08
N MET A 104 -6.01 -8.59 -6.04
CA MET A 104 -6.45 -7.40 -6.75
C MET A 104 -7.71 -7.63 -7.58
N ILE A 105 -7.82 -8.79 -8.25
CA ILE A 105 -9.01 -9.10 -9.05
C ILE A 105 -10.24 -9.30 -8.16
N LEU A 106 -10.15 -10.11 -7.10
CA LEU A 106 -11.28 -10.39 -6.21
C LEU A 106 -11.70 -9.16 -5.43
N TRP A 107 -10.74 -8.41 -4.91
CA TRP A 107 -10.99 -7.16 -4.24
C TRP A 107 -11.62 -6.11 -5.18
N GLY A 108 -11.07 -5.89 -6.38
CA GLY A 108 -11.62 -4.93 -7.34
C GLY A 108 -13.05 -5.30 -7.79
N ILE A 109 -13.34 -6.58 -8.04
CA ILE A 109 -14.70 -7.06 -8.34
C ILE A 109 -15.64 -6.79 -7.16
N THR A 110 -15.19 -7.06 -5.93
CA THR A 110 -16.01 -6.83 -4.72
C THR A 110 -16.24 -5.34 -4.50
N SER A 111 -15.23 -4.49 -4.74
CA SER A 111 -15.37 -3.04 -4.70
C SER A 111 -16.42 -2.55 -5.71
N MET A 112 -16.33 -2.97 -6.96
CA MET A 112 -17.36 -2.67 -7.96
C MET A 112 -18.74 -3.18 -7.56
N SER A 113 -18.84 -4.35 -6.91
CA SER A 113 -20.10 -4.93 -6.45
C SER A 113 -20.81 -4.08 -5.39
N MET A 114 -20.12 -3.13 -4.75
CA MET A 114 -20.72 -2.18 -3.83
C MET A 114 -21.84 -1.35 -4.48
N LEU A 115 -21.81 -1.18 -5.81
CA LEU A 115 -22.88 -0.51 -6.56
C LEU A 115 -24.28 -1.17 -6.37
N PHE A 116 -24.32 -2.45 -5.98
CA PHE A 116 -25.55 -3.20 -5.72
C PHE A 116 -26.05 -3.11 -4.28
N VAL A 117 -25.41 -2.33 -3.42
CA VAL A 117 -25.86 -2.12 -2.03
C VAL A 117 -27.21 -1.47 -2.01
N ASN A 118 -28.18 -2.15 -1.39
CA ASN A 118 -29.55 -1.68 -1.23
C ASN A 118 -30.10 -1.90 0.20
N SER A 119 -29.30 -2.55 1.06
CA SER A 119 -29.67 -2.85 2.45
C SER A 119 -28.42 -2.89 3.35
N PRO A 120 -28.57 -2.68 4.68
CA PRO A 120 -27.45 -2.83 5.63
C PRO A 120 -26.78 -4.19 5.55
N THR A 121 -27.56 -5.27 5.38
CA THR A 121 -27.02 -6.64 5.26
C THR A 121 -26.10 -6.78 4.05
N THR A 122 -26.55 -6.36 2.87
CA THR A 122 -25.73 -6.39 1.64
C THR A 122 -24.46 -5.57 1.83
N PHE A 123 -24.58 -4.39 2.47
CA PHE A 123 -23.44 -3.53 2.77
C PHE A 123 -22.42 -4.24 3.67
N TYR A 124 -22.86 -4.88 4.77
CA TYR A 124 -21.97 -5.61 5.68
C TYR A 124 -21.29 -6.79 5.01
N VAL A 125 -22.03 -7.58 4.22
CA VAL A 125 -21.47 -8.73 3.51
C VAL A 125 -20.39 -8.31 2.52
N LEU A 126 -20.66 -7.30 1.70
CA LEU A 126 -19.68 -6.82 0.73
C LEU A 126 -18.47 -6.17 1.41
N ARG A 127 -18.65 -5.44 2.51
CA ARG A 127 -17.53 -4.88 3.30
C ARG A 127 -16.68 -5.97 3.95
N PHE A 128 -17.30 -7.03 4.47
CA PHE A 128 -16.56 -8.20 4.99
C PHE A 128 -15.76 -8.88 3.87
N MET A 129 -16.40 -9.18 2.74
CA MET A 129 -15.74 -9.79 1.58
C MET A 129 -14.59 -8.94 1.04
N LEU A 130 -14.78 -7.61 1.00
CA LEU A 130 -13.74 -6.67 0.61
C LEU A 130 -12.52 -6.81 1.53
N GLY A 131 -12.73 -6.85 2.86
CA GLY A 131 -11.68 -7.08 3.83
C GLY A 131 -10.96 -8.42 3.62
N VAL A 132 -11.71 -9.50 3.41
CA VAL A 132 -11.17 -10.85 3.13
C VAL A 132 -10.29 -10.87 1.89
N PHE A 133 -10.75 -10.26 0.79
CA PHE A 133 -10.04 -10.31 -0.47
C PHE A 133 -8.88 -9.33 -0.56
N GLU A 134 -8.94 -8.19 0.13
CA GLU A 134 -7.83 -7.24 0.21
C GLU A 134 -6.74 -7.69 1.21
N ALA A 135 -7.11 -8.58 2.14
CA ALA A 135 -6.19 -9.07 3.16
C ALA A 135 -4.91 -9.67 2.56
N GLY A 136 -3.79 -9.28 3.10
CA GLY A 136 -2.47 -9.73 2.64
C GLY A 136 -1.88 -8.93 1.48
N PHE A 137 -2.58 -7.94 0.90
CA PHE A 137 -2.00 -7.13 -0.18
C PHE A 137 -0.78 -6.33 0.29
N ALA A 138 -0.93 -5.51 1.33
CA ALA A 138 0.16 -4.67 1.83
C ALA A 138 1.33 -5.48 2.39
N PRO A 139 1.14 -6.42 3.35
CA PRO A 139 2.24 -7.24 3.84
C PRO A 139 2.81 -8.16 2.76
N GLY A 140 1.98 -8.68 1.84
CA GLY A 140 2.42 -9.48 0.71
C GLY A 140 3.31 -8.72 -0.26
N MET A 141 3.02 -7.44 -0.52
CA MET A 141 3.87 -6.57 -1.32
C MET A 141 5.21 -6.31 -0.62
N ILE A 142 5.21 -6.06 0.69
CA ILE A 142 6.43 -5.91 1.49
C ILE A 142 7.27 -7.18 1.40
N PHE A 143 6.66 -8.34 1.62
CA PHE A 143 7.33 -9.64 1.52
C PHE A 143 7.88 -9.89 0.11
N TYR A 144 7.13 -9.57 -0.95
CA TYR A 144 7.62 -9.63 -2.32
C TYR A 144 8.87 -8.78 -2.54
N LEU A 145 8.91 -7.57 -1.98
CA LEU A 145 10.06 -6.69 -2.09
C LEU A 145 11.31 -7.24 -1.40
N THR A 146 11.19 -8.09 -0.37
CA THR A 146 12.35 -8.74 0.27
C THR A 146 13.07 -9.72 -0.65
N TYR A 147 12.41 -10.22 -1.70
CA TYR A 147 13.06 -11.04 -2.72
C TYR A 147 13.94 -10.23 -3.68
N TRP A 148 13.75 -8.88 -3.72
CA TRP A 148 14.41 -7.99 -4.69
C TRP A 148 15.40 -7.03 -4.05
N TYR A 149 15.25 -6.72 -2.76
CA TYR A 149 16.05 -5.71 -2.08
C TYR A 149 16.68 -6.24 -0.79
N SER A 150 17.94 -5.85 -0.57
CA SER A 150 18.61 -6.06 0.72
C SER A 150 18.04 -5.15 1.81
N GLY A 151 18.25 -5.51 3.08
CA GLY A 151 17.71 -4.78 4.23
C GLY A 151 18.07 -3.30 4.27
N GLU A 152 19.28 -2.92 3.86
CA GLU A 152 19.74 -1.52 3.81
C GLU A 152 18.94 -0.68 2.79
N ARG A 153 18.54 -1.28 1.67
CA ARG A 153 17.78 -0.60 0.61
C ARG A 153 16.28 -0.63 0.86
N MET A 154 15.80 -1.61 1.64
CA MET A 154 14.38 -1.82 1.92
C MET A 154 13.72 -0.59 2.54
N ALA A 155 14.37 0.09 3.49
CA ALA A 155 13.81 1.29 4.12
C ALA A 155 13.47 2.39 3.10
N ARG A 156 14.36 2.62 2.13
CA ARG A 156 14.14 3.62 1.05
C ARG A 156 13.03 3.20 0.10
N VAL A 157 12.99 1.91 -0.26
CA VAL A 157 11.94 1.33 -1.11
C VAL A 157 10.58 1.42 -0.43
N MET A 158 10.52 1.10 0.86
CA MET A 158 9.30 1.21 1.65
C MET A 158 8.81 2.65 1.77
N ALA A 159 9.70 3.61 2.03
CA ALA A 159 9.36 5.03 2.06
C ALA A 159 8.73 5.49 0.73
N PHE A 160 9.26 5.04 -0.42
CA PHE A 160 8.69 5.35 -1.73
C PHE A 160 7.30 4.74 -1.92
N VAL A 161 7.13 3.46 -1.57
CA VAL A 161 5.83 2.76 -1.75
C VAL A 161 4.77 3.32 -0.79
N MET A 162 5.15 3.69 0.44
CA MET A 162 4.23 4.27 1.43
C MET A 162 3.69 5.65 1.03
N LEU A 163 4.31 6.36 0.07
CA LEU A 163 3.74 7.57 -0.53
C LEU A 163 2.37 7.32 -1.20
N ALA A 164 2.06 6.08 -1.53
CA ALA A 164 0.76 5.71 -2.11
C ALA A 164 -0.42 6.13 -1.21
N GLY A 165 -0.27 6.07 0.11
CA GLY A 165 -1.31 6.46 1.05
C GLY A 165 -1.71 7.94 0.94
N PRO A 166 -0.78 8.87 1.21
CA PRO A 166 -1.05 10.29 1.03
C PRO A 166 -1.47 10.67 -0.38
N LEU A 167 -0.87 10.08 -1.42
CA LEU A 167 -1.25 10.33 -2.81
C LEU A 167 -2.67 9.83 -3.12
N GLY A 168 -3.03 8.64 -2.62
CA GLY A 168 -4.36 8.06 -2.77
C GLY A 168 -5.44 8.93 -2.12
N GLY A 169 -5.21 9.43 -0.91
CA GLY A 169 -6.16 10.35 -0.25
C GLY A 169 -6.22 11.72 -0.91
N MET A 170 -5.06 12.28 -1.28
CA MET A 170 -4.97 13.60 -1.92
C MET A 170 -5.67 13.66 -3.28
N LEU A 171 -5.47 12.66 -4.13
CA LEU A 171 -6.07 12.60 -5.46
C LEU A 171 -7.45 11.93 -5.44
N GLY A 172 -7.63 10.94 -4.59
CA GLY A 172 -8.89 10.20 -4.46
C GLY A 172 -10.05 11.09 -4.03
N ALA A 173 -9.83 11.97 -3.05
CA ALA A 173 -10.87 12.85 -2.55
C ALA A 173 -11.54 13.71 -3.64
N PRO A 174 -10.80 14.53 -4.42
CA PRO A 174 -11.40 15.31 -5.51
C PRO A 174 -11.92 14.43 -6.65
N VAL A 175 -11.27 13.29 -6.96
CA VAL A 175 -11.71 12.37 -8.01
C VAL A 175 -13.06 11.75 -7.65
N SER A 176 -13.19 11.16 -6.45
CA SER A 176 -14.44 10.55 -5.98
C SER A 176 -15.59 11.55 -5.99
N THR A 177 -15.37 12.76 -5.46
CA THR A 177 -16.44 13.79 -5.41
C THR A 177 -16.79 14.33 -6.80
N HIS A 178 -15.81 14.44 -7.70
CA HIS A 178 -16.06 14.82 -9.09
C HIS A 178 -16.91 13.77 -9.82
N ILE A 179 -16.54 12.49 -9.70
CA ILE A 179 -17.34 11.37 -10.25
C ILE A 179 -18.78 11.44 -9.71
N MET A 180 -18.91 11.59 -8.38
CA MET A 180 -20.23 11.67 -7.74
C MET A 180 -21.08 12.82 -8.28
N THR A 181 -20.46 13.93 -8.65
CA THR A 181 -21.17 15.12 -9.15
C THR A 181 -21.55 14.95 -10.62
N VAL A 182 -20.60 14.53 -11.47
CA VAL A 182 -20.77 14.49 -12.92
C VAL A 182 -21.57 13.27 -13.39
N ALA A 183 -21.38 12.13 -12.72
CA ALA A 183 -22.02 10.88 -13.12
C ALA A 183 -23.37 10.62 -12.42
N HIS A 184 -23.80 11.48 -11.50
CA HIS A 184 -25.09 11.32 -10.82
C HIS A 184 -26.25 11.35 -11.81
N GLY A 185 -27.11 10.32 -11.73
CA GLY A 185 -28.27 10.16 -12.62
C GLY A 185 -27.97 9.52 -13.98
N LEU A 186 -26.71 9.36 -14.38
CA LEU A 186 -26.37 8.67 -15.62
C LEU A 186 -26.79 7.19 -15.53
N HIS A 187 -27.48 6.71 -16.56
CA HIS A 187 -28.04 5.35 -16.63
C HIS A 187 -28.92 4.97 -15.42
N GLY A 188 -29.53 5.96 -14.75
CA GLY A 188 -30.36 5.73 -13.56
C GLY A 188 -29.58 5.36 -12.29
N MET A 189 -28.25 5.53 -12.29
CA MET A 189 -27.39 5.22 -11.16
C MET A 189 -27.02 6.50 -10.41
N SER A 190 -26.88 6.37 -9.09
CA SER A 190 -26.40 7.44 -8.22
C SER A 190 -24.89 7.66 -8.37
N GLY A 191 -24.42 8.85 -8.04
CA GLY A 191 -22.99 9.19 -8.15
C GLY A 191 -22.07 8.28 -7.33
N TRP A 192 -22.49 7.86 -6.14
CA TRP A 192 -21.72 6.95 -5.30
C TRP A 192 -21.55 5.54 -5.94
N GLN A 193 -22.52 5.08 -6.72
CA GLN A 193 -22.43 3.80 -7.45
C GLN A 193 -21.36 3.88 -8.54
N TRP A 194 -21.29 5.01 -9.23
CA TRP A 194 -20.27 5.28 -10.23
C TRP A 194 -18.85 5.35 -9.62
N VAL A 195 -18.70 5.87 -8.40
CA VAL A 195 -17.40 5.87 -7.71
C VAL A 195 -16.87 4.46 -7.57
N PHE A 196 -17.67 3.53 -7.02
CA PHE A 196 -17.23 2.14 -6.87
C PHE A 196 -16.93 1.46 -8.20
N LEU A 197 -17.71 1.74 -9.24
CA LEU A 197 -17.49 1.16 -10.55
C LEU A 197 -16.21 1.70 -11.22
N ILE A 198 -16.04 3.03 -11.24
CA ILE A 198 -14.92 3.68 -11.95
C ILE A 198 -13.60 3.48 -11.19
N GLU A 199 -13.61 3.48 -9.86
CA GLU A 199 -12.39 3.33 -9.06
C GLU A 199 -12.02 1.86 -8.84
N GLY A 200 -12.99 0.94 -8.80
CA GLY A 200 -12.73 -0.50 -8.70
C GLY A 200 -12.23 -1.14 -10.00
N LEU A 201 -12.66 -0.64 -11.16
CA LEU A 201 -12.27 -1.19 -12.46
C LEU A 201 -10.75 -1.16 -12.72
N PRO A 202 -10.03 -0.06 -12.48
CA PRO A 202 -8.57 -0.02 -12.62
C PRO A 202 -7.86 -1.06 -11.74
N THR A 203 -8.38 -1.35 -10.55
CA THR A 203 -7.83 -2.37 -9.66
C THR A 203 -7.89 -3.77 -10.28
N VAL A 204 -9.01 -4.12 -10.94
CA VAL A 204 -9.13 -5.39 -11.67
C VAL A 204 -8.16 -5.44 -12.85
N ILE A 205 -8.08 -4.35 -13.62
CA ILE A 205 -7.17 -4.24 -14.78
C ILE A 205 -5.72 -4.39 -14.32
N LEU A 206 -5.31 -3.69 -13.27
CA LEU A 206 -3.98 -3.80 -12.68
C LEU A 206 -3.72 -5.20 -12.13
N GLY A 207 -4.72 -5.85 -11.54
CA GLY A 207 -4.64 -7.25 -11.12
C GLY A 207 -4.32 -8.19 -12.29
N ILE A 208 -4.98 -8.01 -13.43
CA ILE A 208 -4.68 -8.78 -14.64
C ILE A 208 -3.27 -8.46 -15.17
N ILE A 209 -2.89 -7.18 -15.21
CA ILE A 209 -1.55 -6.75 -15.62
C ILE A 209 -0.49 -7.34 -14.68
N THR A 210 -0.73 -7.39 -13.37
CA THR A 210 0.17 -7.99 -12.37
C THR A 210 0.60 -9.39 -12.76
N PHE A 211 -0.33 -10.21 -13.26
CA PHE A 211 -0.03 -11.59 -13.67
C PHE A 211 1.02 -11.68 -14.78
N PHE A 212 1.04 -10.74 -15.70
CA PHE A 212 1.99 -10.72 -16.83
C PHE A 212 3.24 -9.91 -16.54
N TYR A 213 3.14 -8.91 -15.66
CA TYR A 213 4.21 -7.95 -15.42
C TYR A 213 5.16 -8.34 -14.29
N LEU A 214 4.64 -8.86 -13.17
CA LEU A 214 5.47 -9.25 -12.03
C LEU A 214 6.17 -10.59 -12.29
N THR A 215 7.36 -10.70 -11.70
CA THR A 215 8.16 -11.93 -11.68
C THR A 215 8.43 -12.27 -10.22
N ASP A 216 8.24 -13.51 -9.80
CA ASP A 216 8.34 -13.89 -8.38
C ASP A 216 9.76 -13.69 -7.82
N HIS A 217 10.80 -14.08 -8.56
CA HIS A 217 12.19 -14.00 -8.11
C HIS A 217 13.13 -13.40 -9.16
N PRO A 218 14.22 -12.75 -8.75
CA PRO A 218 15.22 -12.19 -9.68
C PRO A 218 15.76 -13.22 -10.68
N THR A 219 15.93 -14.48 -10.26
CA THR A 219 16.41 -15.58 -11.11
C THR A 219 15.52 -15.87 -12.32
N GLN A 220 14.22 -15.60 -12.19
CA GLN A 220 13.22 -15.82 -13.23
C GLN A 220 13.03 -14.59 -14.14
N ALA A 221 13.68 -13.46 -13.83
CA ALA A 221 13.51 -12.21 -14.54
C ALA A 221 14.15 -12.24 -15.92
N LYS A 222 13.35 -12.28 -16.98
CA LYS A 222 13.82 -12.30 -18.37
C LYS A 222 14.47 -10.97 -18.80
N TRP A 223 14.21 -9.89 -18.08
CA TRP A 223 14.75 -8.54 -18.33
C TRP A 223 16.08 -8.25 -17.62
N LEU A 224 16.58 -9.20 -16.81
CA LEU A 224 17.92 -9.20 -16.23
C LEU A 224 18.81 -10.21 -16.98
N ASN A 225 20.08 -9.81 -17.22
CA ASN A 225 21.09 -10.75 -17.71
C ASN A 225 21.62 -11.64 -16.55
N ASP A 226 22.38 -12.66 -16.89
CA ASP A 226 22.81 -13.67 -15.88
C ASP A 226 23.80 -13.09 -14.88
N SER A 227 24.65 -12.13 -15.26
CA SER A 227 25.55 -11.43 -14.34
C SER A 227 24.78 -10.53 -13.35
N GLU A 228 23.72 -9.82 -13.82
CA GLU A 228 22.84 -9.02 -12.96
C GLU A 228 22.09 -9.89 -11.96
N LYS A 229 21.57 -11.05 -12.40
CA LYS A 229 20.92 -12.03 -11.51
C LYS A 229 21.86 -12.56 -10.44
N ALA A 230 23.08 -12.92 -10.80
CA ALA A 230 24.09 -13.41 -9.87
C ALA A 230 24.49 -12.35 -8.84
N LEU A 231 24.65 -11.09 -9.26
CA LEU A 231 24.94 -9.97 -8.36
C LEU A 231 23.82 -9.76 -7.33
N LEU A 232 22.57 -9.77 -7.76
CA LEU A 232 21.41 -9.62 -6.86
C LEU A 232 21.29 -10.81 -5.89
N ALA A 233 21.43 -12.04 -6.40
CA ALA A 233 21.33 -13.24 -5.57
C ALA A 233 22.40 -13.26 -4.47
N ASN A 234 23.64 -12.95 -4.80
CA ASN A 234 24.73 -12.88 -3.85
C ASN A 234 24.48 -11.82 -2.77
N GLU A 235 24.02 -10.62 -3.17
CA GLU A 235 23.71 -9.53 -2.25
C GLU A 235 22.62 -9.91 -1.25
N ILE A 236 21.50 -10.47 -1.75
CA ILE A 236 20.37 -10.87 -0.92
C ILE A 236 20.76 -12.01 0.04
N GLN A 237 21.50 -13.02 -0.42
CA GLN A 237 21.96 -14.14 0.42
C GLN A 237 22.88 -13.68 1.54
N HIS A 238 23.83 -12.77 1.27
CA HIS A 238 24.72 -12.22 2.30
C HIS A 238 23.93 -11.53 3.43
N HIS A 239 22.88 -10.78 3.10
CA HIS A 239 22.06 -10.10 4.09
C HIS A 239 21.13 -11.06 4.85
N GLN A 240 20.60 -12.11 4.21
CA GLN A 240 19.77 -13.11 4.87
C GLN A 240 20.57 -13.98 5.86
N ALA A 241 21.81 -14.32 5.54
CA ALA A 241 22.69 -15.07 6.44
C ALA A 241 23.10 -14.28 7.69
N ALA A 242 23.11 -12.95 7.61
CA ALA A 242 23.43 -12.07 8.74
C ALA A 242 22.23 -11.82 9.69
N SER A 243 21.00 -12.14 9.28
CA SER A 243 19.80 -11.98 10.11
C SER A 243 19.51 -13.26 10.91
N THR A 244 19.83 -13.23 12.20
CA THR A 244 19.39 -14.27 13.15
C THR A 244 17.89 -14.14 13.36
N HIS A 245 17.13 -15.11 12.86
CA HIS A 245 15.68 -15.17 13.11
C HIS A 245 15.43 -15.65 14.54
N SER A 246 15.02 -14.74 15.44
CA SER A 246 14.35 -15.13 16.67
C SER A 246 13.01 -15.80 16.30
N GLY A 247 12.75 -17.01 16.81
CA GLY A 247 11.52 -17.74 16.51
C GLY A 247 10.27 -16.92 16.90
N PHE A 248 9.18 -17.10 16.17
CA PHE A 248 7.89 -16.39 16.38
C PHE A 248 7.44 -16.38 17.86
N GLY A 249 7.68 -17.48 18.60
CA GLY A 249 7.35 -17.57 20.02
C GLY A 249 8.18 -16.64 20.94
N ALA A 250 9.38 -16.25 20.53
CA ALA A 250 10.20 -15.29 21.28
C ALA A 250 9.66 -13.86 21.11
N VAL A 251 9.22 -13.52 19.89
CA VAL A 251 8.61 -12.22 19.57
C VAL A 251 7.32 -12.01 20.38
N LEU A 252 6.48 -13.03 20.52
CA LEU A 252 5.24 -12.94 21.30
C LEU A 252 5.45 -12.80 22.82
N LYS A 253 6.65 -13.10 23.34
CA LYS A 253 6.99 -12.93 24.75
C LYS A 253 7.60 -11.58 25.09
N ASP A 254 7.96 -10.78 24.09
CA ASP A 254 8.59 -9.48 24.28
C ASP A 254 7.51 -8.40 24.55
N PRO A 255 7.47 -7.77 25.73
CA PRO A 255 6.52 -6.71 26.05
C PRO A 255 6.65 -5.48 25.15
N TRP A 256 7.83 -5.21 24.60
CA TRP A 256 8.03 -4.09 23.65
C TRP A 256 7.21 -4.28 22.37
N VAL A 257 6.99 -5.52 21.94
CA VAL A 257 6.16 -5.82 20.77
C VAL A 257 4.73 -5.34 21.00
N TYR A 258 4.16 -5.58 22.18
CA TYR A 258 2.81 -5.12 22.52
C TYR A 258 2.72 -3.60 22.65
N PHE A 259 3.74 -2.97 23.24
CA PHE A 259 3.80 -1.52 23.31
C PHE A 259 3.85 -0.88 21.93
N MET A 260 4.72 -1.37 21.05
CA MET A 260 4.82 -0.89 19.67
C MET A 260 3.55 -1.18 18.86
N ALA A 261 2.94 -2.35 19.06
CA ALA A 261 1.67 -2.70 18.43
C ALA A 261 0.55 -1.74 18.86
N PHE A 262 0.48 -1.40 20.16
CA PHE A 262 -0.49 -0.43 20.67
C PHE A 262 -0.26 0.97 20.11
N ALA A 263 0.99 1.44 20.09
CA ALA A 263 1.34 2.73 19.49
C ALA A 263 0.95 2.77 18.00
N TYR A 264 1.27 1.72 17.25
CA TYR A 264 0.88 1.60 15.85
C TYR A 264 -0.64 1.57 15.67
N PHE A 265 -1.36 0.83 16.52
CA PHE A 265 -2.82 0.79 16.53
C PHE A 265 -3.45 2.18 16.70
N THR A 266 -2.93 3.00 17.62
CA THR A 266 -3.47 4.36 17.84
C THR A 266 -3.26 5.26 16.64
N ILE A 267 -2.08 5.20 16.01
CA ILE A 267 -1.77 5.97 14.79
C ILE A 267 -2.70 5.55 13.64
N ILE A 268 -2.79 4.26 13.37
CA ILE A 268 -3.62 3.72 12.29
C ILE A 268 -5.11 4.02 12.53
N SER A 269 -5.59 3.91 13.77
CA SER A 269 -6.96 4.27 14.12
C SER A 269 -7.27 5.75 13.81
N GLY A 270 -6.33 6.66 14.11
CA GLY A 270 -6.46 8.07 13.75
C GLY A 270 -6.52 8.31 12.24
N ILE A 271 -5.66 7.64 11.47
CA ILE A 271 -5.64 7.73 10.00
C ILE A 271 -6.99 7.29 9.40
N TYR A 272 -7.52 6.15 9.87
CA TYR A 272 -8.82 5.66 9.38
C TYR A 272 -10.00 6.50 9.86
N ALA A 273 -9.95 7.03 11.08
CA ALA A 273 -10.97 7.95 11.57
C ALA A 273 -11.07 9.19 10.67
N ILE A 274 -9.93 9.78 10.29
CA ILE A 274 -9.89 10.88 9.32
C ILE A 274 -10.41 10.41 7.96
N GLY A 275 -9.90 9.32 7.41
CA GLY A 275 -10.28 8.83 6.09
C GLY A 275 -11.79 8.58 5.93
N PHE A 276 -12.43 8.03 6.95
CA PHE A 276 -13.86 7.67 6.89
C PHE A 276 -14.81 8.81 7.28
N TRP A 277 -14.39 9.72 8.15
CA TRP A 277 -15.30 10.71 8.74
C TRP A 277 -15.05 12.14 8.28
N LEU A 278 -13.86 12.47 7.76
CA LEU A 278 -13.50 13.83 7.34
C LEU A 278 -14.49 14.43 6.34
N PRO A 279 -14.95 13.73 5.27
CA PRO A 279 -15.94 14.29 4.36
C PRO A 279 -17.25 14.65 5.06
N SER A 280 -17.71 13.80 5.98
CA SER A 280 -18.92 14.05 6.77
C SER A 280 -18.77 15.22 7.74
N LEU A 281 -17.60 15.37 8.37
CA LEU A 281 -17.30 16.50 9.26
C LEU A 281 -17.27 17.82 8.50
N ILE A 282 -16.70 17.86 7.30
CA ILE A 282 -16.70 19.04 6.44
C ILE A 282 -18.14 19.38 6.02
N LYS A 283 -18.93 18.38 5.66
CA LYS A 283 -20.35 18.59 5.31
C LYS A 283 -21.16 19.14 6.50
N SER A 284 -20.94 18.60 7.70
CA SER A 284 -21.64 19.05 8.93
C SER A 284 -21.26 20.48 9.36
N SER A 285 -20.13 21.01 8.88
CA SER A 285 -19.77 22.43 9.11
C SER A 285 -20.44 23.41 8.15
N GLY A 286 -21.44 22.95 7.34
CA GLY A 286 -22.24 23.80 6.47
C GLY A 286 -21.73 23.87 5.02
N ILE A 287 -20.84 22.99 4.61
CA ILE A 287 -20.34 22.93 3.23
C ILE A 287 -21.07 21.80 2.48
N ASP A 288 -22.02 22.16 1.60
CA ASP A 288 -22.84 21.18 0.86
C ASP A 288 -22.26 20.80 -0.51
N ASN A 289 -21.39 21.61 -1.07
CA ASN A 289 -20.81 21.36 -2.39
C ASN A 289 -19.81 20.19 -2.33
N LEU A 290 -20.13 19.08 -3.00
CA LEU A 290 -19.31 17.86 -3.00
C LEU A 290 -17.87 18.09 -3.49
N ASN A 291 -17.68 18.89 -4.55
CA ASN A 291 -16.34 19.16 -5.07
C ASN A 291 -15.51 19.97 -4.06
N THR A 292 -16.13 20.92 -3.36
CA THR A 292 -15.47 21.67 -2.27
C THR A 292 -15.07 20.73 -1.14
N ILE A 293 -15.96 19.81 -0.73
CA ILE A 293 -15.65 18.77 0.27
C ILE A 293 -14.45 17.94 -0.17
N GLY A 294 -14.42 17.52 -1.45
CA GLY A 294 -13.30 16.75 -2.00
C GLY A 294 -11.97 17.48 -1.91
N TRP A 295 -11.93 18.75 -2.34
CA TRP A 295 -10.70 19.56 -2.29
C TRP A 295 -10.24 19.85 -0.86
N LEU A 296 -11.16 20.17 0.05
CA LEU A 296 -10.80 20.37 1.47
C LEU A 296 -10.31 19.08 2.12
N SER A 297 -10.90 17.93 1.78
CA SER A 297 -10.45 16.63 2.27
C SER A 297 -9.07 16.24 1.74
N ALA A 298 -8.64 16.77 0.60
CA ALA A 298 -7.31 16.52 0.05
C ALA A 298 -6.18 17.22 0.82
N ILE A 299 -6.46 18.34 1.51
CA ILE A 299 -5.46 19.16 2.18
C ILE A 299 -4.64 18.37 3.24
N PRO A 300 -5.24 17.64 4.20
CA PRO A 300 -4.47 16.86 5.16
C PRO A 300 -3.55 15.83 4.52
N TYR A 301 -3.99 15.19 3.43
CA TYR A 301 -3.19 14.22 2.70
C TYR A 301 -2.03 14.87 1.94
N LEU A 302 -2.25 16.05 1.34
CA LEU A 302 -1.19 16.85 0.72
C LEU A 302 -0.12 17.22 1.76
N LEU A 303 -0.54 17.74 2.91
CA LEU A 303 0.38 18.07 4.00
C LEU A 303 1.14 16.84 4.49
N SER A 304 0.45 15.70 4.64
CA SER A 304 1.09 14.42 5.00
C SER A 304 2.17 14.01 3.99
N ALA A 305 1.89 14.10 2.67
CA ALA A 305 2.87 13.81 1.63
C ALA A 305 4.10 14.72 1.71
N VAL A 306 3.89 16.03 1.90
CA VAL A 306 4.97 17.02 2.03
C VAL A 306 5.81 16.74 3.26
N PHE A 307 5.17 16.57 4.43
CA PHE A 307 5.87 16.31 5.69
C PHE A 307 6.63 14.98 5.64
N MET A 308 6.07 13.94 5.06
CA MET A 308 6.74 12.64 4.90
C MET A 308 8.05 12.78 4.10
N ILE A 309 8.05 13.56 3.01
CA ILE A 309 9.26 13.81 2.20
C ILE A 309 10.26 14.70 2.97
N VAL A 310 9.78 15.73 3.65
CA VAL A 310 10.64 16.67 4.41
C VAL A 310 11.31 15.93 5.59
N PHE A 311 10.53 15.18 6.38
CA PHE A 311 11.07 14.45 7.52
C PHE A 311 12.02 13.32 7.08
N ALA A 312 11.73 12.60 6.00
CA ALA A 312 12.66 11.62 5.47
C ALA A 312 14.01 12.25 5.09
N LYS A 313 14.01 13.39 4.37
CA LYS A 313 15.23 14.09 3.96
C LYS A 313 15.99 14.68 5.14
N THR A 314 15.30 15.26 6.13
CA THR A 314 15.94 15.85 7.32
C THR A 314 16.52 14.80 8.23
N SER A 315 15.81 13.68 8.45
CA SER A 315 16.31 12.54 9.21
C SER A 315 17.58 11.94 8.59
N ASP A 316 17.60 11.76 7.26
CA ASP A 316 18.79 11.26 6.56
C ASP A 316 19.97 12.23 6.66
N LYS A 317 19.73 13.55 6.53
CA LYS A 317 20.76 14.58 6.61
C LYS A 317 21.34 14.72 8.03
N MET A 318 20.49 14.63 9.06
CA MET A 318 20.89 14.79 10.45
C MET A 318 21.40 13.48 11.07
N GLN A 319 21.29 12.35 10.37
CA GLN A 319 21.60 11.00 10.88
C GLN A 319 20.91 10.68 12.21
N GLU A 320 19.72 11.31 12.43
CA GLU A 320 18.99 11.26 13.67
C GLU A 320 17.57 10.74 13.37
N ARG A 321 17.21 9.60 13.96
CA ARG A 321 15.92 8.94 13.72
C ARG A 321 14.94 9.07 14.87
N LYS A 322 15.44 9.26 16.09
CA LYS A 322 14.62 9.22 17.32
C LYS A 322 13.58 10.34 17.35
N TRP A 323 13.99 11.58 17.05
CA TRP A 323 13.11 12.76 17.08
C TRP A 323 12.29 12.94 15.80
N HIS A 324 12.65 12.23 14.72
CA HIS A 324 11.88 12.24 13.48
C HIS A 324 10.81 11.13 13.43
N SER A 325 10.76 10.23 14.42
CA SER A 325 9.76 9.16 14.53
C SER A 325 8.70 9.45 15.60
N VAL A 326 8.82 10.55 16.33
CA VAL A 326 7.85 11.06 17.30
C VAL A 326 7.06 12.22 16.69
#